data_4d8c159ed9d3e53549cdd261a2f44bf1
#
_entry.id   4d8c159ed9d3e53549cdd261a2f44bf1
#
_cell.length_a   1.000
_cell.length_b   1.000
_cell.length_c   1.000
_cell.angle_alpha   90.00
_cell.angle_beta   90.00
_cell.angle_gamma   90.00
#
_symmetry.space_group_name_H-M   'P 1'
#
loop_
_entity.id
_entity.type
_entity.pdbx_description
1 polymer ?
#
loop_
_entity_poly.entity_id
_entity_poly.type
_entity_poly.pdbx_seq_one_letter_code
_entity_poly.pdbx_strand_id
1 'polypeptide(L)'
;MTDTIVGLLRHGQTDWNIDFRLQGITDTVLNETGIAQAHAVGEHLIGTAWDAVLTSPLTRAFETARIVTSVANLPDPRIEPKLLERSFGEAEGMTHEEWRTSYPDPHAVPGAETLDELADRAWALLDMLAADYAGSRVLTVSHGALIRKLINLVSSGTLPRDGERLGNASLSLLVHDGKTWSIENYWPQTYSGELTKPAEQPEA
;
A
#
# COMPACT_ATOMS: atom_id res chain seq x y z
N MET A 1 -0.87 -4.77 -26.98
CA MET A 1 -1.27 -5.47 -25.75
C MET A 1 -1.86 -4.42 -24.85
N THR A 2 -2.92 -4.72 -24.13
CA THR A 2 -3.49 -3.80 -23.13
C THR A 2 -2.58 -3.77 -21.90
N ASP A 3 -2.34 -2.58 -21.36
CA ASP A 3 -1.50 -2.41 -20.17
C ASP A 3 -2.15 -3.06 -18.95
N THR A 4 -1.33 -3.59 -18.05
CA THR A 4 -1.77 -4.03 -16.72
C THR A 4 -1.72 -2.84 -15.77
N ILE A 5 -2.83 -2.53 -15.12
CA ILE A 5 -2.93 -1.41 -14.17
C ILE A 5 -3.08 -1.95 -12.75
N VAL A 6 -2.24 -1.50 -11.85
CA VAL A 6 -2.26 -1.93 -10.45
C VAL A 6 -2.48 -0.73 -9.53
N GLY A 7 -3.60 -0.74 -8.81
CA GLY A 7 -3.85 0.20 -7.73
C GLY A 7 -3.18 -0.26 -6.44
N LEU A 8 -2.33 0.57 -5.85
CA LEU A 8 -1.71 0.35 -4.55
C LEU A 8 -2.46 1.17 -3.50
N LEU A 9 -3.40 0.56 -2.81
CA LEU A 9 -4.19 1.17 -1.74
C LEU A 9 -3.60 0.80 -0.38
N ARG A 10 -3.21 1.79 0.41
CA ARG A 10 -2.85 1.57 1.81
C ARG A 10 -4.10 1.39 2.65
N HIS A 11 -4.07 0.46 3.62
CA HIS A 11 -5.16 0.27 4.58
C HIS A 11 -5.56 1.55 5.31
N GLY A 12 -6.81 1.63 5.77
CA GLY A 12 -7.33 2.71 6.60
C GLY A 12 -6.60 2.87 7.94
N GLN A 13 -6.85 3.95 8.65
CA GLN A 13 -6.20 4.28 9.91
C GLN A 13 -6.50 3.22 11.00
N THR A 14 -5.49 2.95 11.83
CA THR A 14 -5.59 2.20 13.10
C THR A 14 -5.13 3.09 14.26
N ASP A 15 -5.43 2.71 15.52
CA ASP A 15 -4.94 3.47 16.68
C ASP A 15 -3.41 3.49 16.74
N TRP A 16 -2.75 2.41 16.32
CA TRP A 16 -1.28 2.38 16.24
C TRP A 16 -0.70 3.34 15.20
N ASN A 17 -1.47 3.77 14.20
CA ASN A 17 -1.05 4.84 13.31
C ASN A 17 -1.07 6.20 14.02
N ILE A 18 -2.06 6.46 14.88
CA ILE A 18 -2.16 7.68 15.69
C ILE A 18 -0.99 7.74 16.67
N ASP A 19 -0.69 6.63 17.33
CA ASP A 19 0.38 6.51 18.33
C ASP A 19 1.78 6.41 17.69
N PHE A 20 1.90 6.44 16.37
CA PHE A 20 3.16 6.28 15.63
C PHE A 20 3.92 5.00 15.99
N ARG A 21 3.20 3.90 16.24
CA ARG A 21 3.78 2.59 16.53
C ARG A 21 4.02 1.78 15.27
N LEU A 22 5.12 1.03 15.26
CA LEU A 22 5.42 0.03 14.23
C LEU A 22 4.43 -1.13 14.35
N GLN A 23 3.67 -1.39 13.30
CA GLN A 23 2.67 -2.46 13.31
C GLN A 23 3.23 -3.78 12.79
N GLY A 24 3.98 -3.72 11.70
CA GLY A 24 4.52 -4.91 11.06
C GLY A 24 3.44 -5.94 10.74
N ILE A 25 3.69 -7.19 11.13
CA ILE A 25 2.77 -8.31 10.96
C ILE A 25 1.82 -8.50 12.16
N THR A 26 1.99 -7.72 13.23
CA THR A 26 1.03 -7.69 14.34
C THR A 26 -0.33 -7.27 13.81
N ASP A 27 -1.35 -8.07 14.13
CA ASP A 27 -2.69 -7.85 13.59
C ASP A 27 -3.45 -6.83 14.42
N THR A 28 -3.72 -5.69 13.82
CA THR A 28 -4.46 -4.56 14.38
C THR A 28 -5.72 -4.31 13.55
N VAL A 29 -6.73 -3.72 14.17
CA VAL A 29 -8.01 -3.39 13.52
C VAL A 29 -8.07 -1.94 13.09
N LEU A 30 -8.96 -1.61 12.15
CA LEU A 30 -9.28 -0.23 11.80
C LEU A 30 -9.95 0.46 12.98
N ASN A 31 -9.65 1.75 13.16
CA ASN A 31 -10.45 2.62 14.01
C ASN A 31 -11.59 3.26 13.20
N GLU A 32 -12.44 4.05 13.84
CA GLU A 32 -13.60 4.71 13.19
C GLU A 32 -13.18 5.58 12.01
N THR A 33 -12.06 6.30 12.13
CA THR A 33 -11.48 7.09 11.04
C THR A 33 -11.05 6.20 9.87
N GLY A 34 -10.40 5.07 10.14
CA GLY A 34 -9.99 4.12 9.12
C GLY A 34 -11.15 3.51 8.35
N ILE A 35 -12.25 3.22 9.05
CA ILE A 35 -13.50 2.75 8.44
C ILE A 35 -14.08 3.84 7.53
N ALA A 36 -14.15 5.08 8.00
CA ALA A 36 -14.63 6.21 7.19
C ALA A 36 -13.75 6.48 5.96
N GLN A 37 -12.42 6.36 6.11
CA GLN A 37 -11.47 6.45 5.00
C GLN A 37 -11.72 5.37 3.94
N ALA A 38 -11.96 4.12 4.36
CA ALA A 38 -12.26 3.02 3.45
C ALA A 38 -13.57 3.27 2.69
N HIS A 39 -14.61 3.79 3.35
CA HIS A 39 -15.86 4.19 2.70
C HIS A 39 -15.62 5.28 1.64
N ALA A 40 -14.87 6.33 1.98
CA ALA A 40 -14.57 7.43 1.05
C ALA A 40 -13.81 6.96 -0.19
N VAL A 41 -12.84 6.05 -0.03
CA VAL A 41 -12.17 5.41 -1.18
C VAL A 41 -13.15 4.59 -2.01
N GLY A 42 -14.02 3.81 -1.36
CA GLY A 42 -15.06 3.05 -2.05
C GLY A 42 -15.97 3.95 -2.91
N GLU A 43 -16.44 5.04 -2.36
CA GLU A 43 -17.25 6.05 -3.06
C GLU A 43 -16.53 6.64 -4.27
N HIS A 44 -15.22 6.94 -4.12
CA HIS A 44 -14.39 7.42 -5.21
C HIS A 44 -14.25 6.40 -6.35
N LEU A 45 -14.23 5.12 -6.02
CA LEU A 45 -14.05 4.05 -7.01
C LEU A 45 -15.38 3.61 -7.66
N ILE A 46 -16.52 4.17 -7.30
CA ILE A 46 -17.80 3.88 -7.96
C ILE A 46 -17.69 4.18 -9.46
N GLY A 47 -18.09 3.21 -10.28
CA GLY A 47 -18.05 3.32 -11.74
C GLY A 47 -16.68 3.11 -12.38
N THR A 48 -15.63 2.86 -11.57
CA THR A 48 -14.34 2.42 -12.10
C THR A 48 -14.36 0.90 -12.31
N ALA A 49 -13.68 0.43 -13.36
CA ALA A 49 -13.58 -0.99 -13.64
C ALA A 49 -12.30 -1.55 -12.99
N TRP A 50 -12.47 -2.57 -12.15
CA TRP A 50 -11.39 -3.39 -11.59
C TRP A 50 -11.73 -4.86 -11.81
N ASP A 51 -10.83 -5.60 -12.44
CA ASP A 51 -11.05 -7.01 -12.79
C ASP A 51 -10.83 -7.93 -11.58
N ALA A 52 -9.97 -7.51 -10.65
CA ALA A 52 -9.69 -8.23 -9.42
C ALA A 52 -9.33 -7.28 -8.27
N VAL A 53 -9.58 -7.74 -7.04
CA VAL A 53 -9.13 -7.08 -5.81
C VAL A 53 -8.33 -8.09 -5.00
N LEU A 54 -7.08 -7.74 -4.67
CA LEU A 54 -6.17 -8.52 -3.84
C LEU A 54 -5.90 -7.78 -2.54
N THR A 55 -5.75 -8.51 -1.45
CA THR A 55 -5.51 -7.90 -0.14
C THR A 55 -4.52 -8.69 0.69
N SER A 56 -3.78 -7.98 1.52
CA SER A 56 -3.01 -8.59 2.61
C SER A 56 -3.93 -9.41 3.53
N PRO A 57 -3.43 -10.48 4.15
CA PRO A 57 -4.19 -11.26 5.12
C PRO A 57 -4.45 -10.53 6.45
N LEU A 58 -3.75 -9.42 6.75
CA LEU A 58 -3.93 -8.70 8.01
C LEU A 58 -5.27 -7.98 8.05
N THR A 59 -5.93 -8.07 9.21
CA THR A 59 -7.31 -7.60 9.44
C THR A 59 -7.55 -6.18 8.95
N ARG A 60 -6.65 -5.22 9.25
CA ARG A 60 -6.78 -3.83 8.82
C ARG A 60 -6.84 -3.65 7.29
N ALA A 61 -6.06 -4.44 6.55
CA ALA A 61 -6.04 -4.38 5.09
C ALA A 61 -7.25 -5.13 4.49
N PHE A 62 -7.55 -6.31 5.01
CA PHE A 62 -8.70 -7.11 4.57
C PHE A 62 -10.01 -6.36 4.79
N GLU A 63 -10.20 -5.75 5.96
CA GLU A 63 -11.40 -4.97 6.27
C GLU A 63 -11.50 -3.71 5.39
N THR A 64 -10.39 -3.02 5.14
CA THR A 64 -10.35 -1.91 4.16
C THR A 64 -10.81 -2.40 2.79
N ALA A 65 -10.27 -3.51 2.29
CA ALA A 65 -10.65 -4.08 1.00
C ALA A 65 -12.14 -4.44 0.96
N ARG A 66 -12.65 -5.09 1.99
CA ARG A 66 -14.06 -5.50 2.10
C ARG A 66 -15.02 -4.28 2.06
N ILE A 67 -14.70 -3.22 2.77
CA ILE A 67 -15.50 -1.99 2.75
C ILE A 67 -15.47 -1.35 1.36
N VAL A 68 -14.28 -1.18 0.79
CA VAL A 68 -14.10 -0.58 -0.54
C VAL A 68 -14.85 -1.35 -1.62
N THR A 69 -14.72 -2.69 -1.65
CA THR A 69 -15.40 -3.51 -2.66
C THR A 69 -16.90 -3.50 -2.49
N SER A 70 -17.41 -3.50 -1.26
CA SER A 70 -18.84 -3.41 -0.97
C SER A 70 -19.44 -2.09 -1.43
N VAL A 71 -18.77 -0.96 -1.19
CA VAL A 71 -19.25 0.38 -1.56
C VAL A 71 -19.17 0.60 -3.06
N ALA A 72 -18.07 0.22 -3.69
CA ALA A 72 -17.84 0.45 -5.12
C ALA A 72 -18.45 -0.62 -6.03
N ASN A 73 -19.06 -1.66 -5.47
CA ASN A 73 -19.59 -2.83 -6.20
C ASN A 73 -18.51 -3.50 -7.07
N LEU A 74 -17.35 -3.75 -6.45
CA LEU A 74 -16.20 -4.42 -7.06
C LEU A 74 -16.17 -5.91 -6.72
N PRO A 75 -15.32 -6.72 -7.40
CA PRO A 75 -15.14 -8.14 -7.05
C PRO A 75 -14.71 -8.34 -5.60
N ASP A 76 -15.14 -9.44 -5.00
CA ASP A 76 -14.74 -9.81 -3.63
C ASP A 76 -13.21 -9.87 -3.50
N PRO A 77 -12.63 -9.36 -2.40
CA PRO A 77 -11.19 -9.35 -2.21
C PRO A 77 -10.65 -10.76 -1.96
N ARG A 78 -9.55 -11.10 -2.66
CA ARG A 78 -8.80 -12.34 -2.47
C ARG A 78 -7.53 -12.07 -1.70
N ILE A 79 -7.21 -12.95 -0.75
CA ILE A 79 -5.97 -12.84 0.02
C ILE A 79 -4.77 -13.20 -0.86
N GLU A 80 -3.78 -12.30 -0.89
CA GLU A 80 -2.46 -12.52 -1.48
C GLU A 80 -1.38 -12.32 -0.39
N PRO A 81 -0.70 -13.40 0.03
CA PRO A 81 0.28 -13.32 1.12
C PRO A 81 1.45 -12.39 0.85
N LYS A 82 1.84 -12.16 -0.43
CA LYS A 82 2.92 -11.23 -0.78
C LYS A 82 2.56 -9.77 -0.48
N LEU A 83 1.27 -9.45 -0.26
CA LEU A 83 0.81 -8.13 0.16
C LEU A 83 0.96 -7.87 1.67
N LEU A 84 1.51 -8.82 2.44
CA LEU A 84 1.80 -8.66 3.86
C LEU A 84 2.72 -7.45 4.12
N GLU A 85 2.58 -6.81 5.29
CA GLU A 85 3.50 -5.74 5.68
C GLU A 85 4.91 -6.29 5.95
N ARG A 86 5.91 -5.42 5.98
CA ARG A 86 7.24 -5.74 6.50
C ARG A 86 7.12 -6.16 7.96
N SER A 87 7.70 -7.31 8.33
CA SER A 87 7.90 -7.62 9.74
C SER A 87 8.94 -6.67 10.35
N PHE A 88 8.62 -6.08 11.50
CA PHE A 88 9.56 -5.31 12.29
C PHE A 88 10.12 -6.11 13.48
N GLY A 89 9.80 -7.41 13.58
CA GLY A 89 10.30 -8.30 14.61
C GLY A 89 10.03 -7.78 16.02
N GLU A 90 11.06 -7.80 16.88
CA GLU A 90 10.93 -7.33 18.27
C GLU A 90 10.60 -5.85 18.43
N ALA A 91 10.70 -5.04 17.35
CA ALA A 91 10.32 -3.64 17.39
C ALA A 91 8.81 -3.39 17.15
N GLU A 92 8.02 -4.43 16.87
CA GLU A 92 6.58 -4.25 16.72
C GLU A 92 5.93 -3.76 18.01
N GLY A 93 5.04 -2.76 17.89
CA GLY A 93 4.43 -2.05 19.02
C GLY A 93 5.24 -0.88 19.57
N MET A 94 6.53 -0.78 19.28
CA MET A 94 7.34 0.38 19.66
C MET A 94 6.95 1.61 18.84
N THR A 95 7.06 2.78 19.46
CA THR A 95 7.07 4.03 18.70
C THR A 95 8.36 4.15 17.87
N HIS A 96 8.35 5.02 16.86
CA HIS A 96 9.56 5.27 16.07
C HIS A 96 10.74 5.79 16.92
N GLU A 97 10.48 6.48 18.00
CA GLU A 97 11.50 6.98 18.92
C GLU A 97 12.08 5.84 19.78
N GLU A 98 11.22 5.01 20.37
CA GLU A 98 11.62 3.83 21.13
C GLU A 98 12.45 2.88 20.27
N TRP A 99 12.00 2.61 19.03
CA TRP A 99 12.71 1.77 18.08
C TRP A 99 14.14 2.27 17.82
N ARG A 100 14.29 3.56 17.45
CA ARG A 100 15.61 4.14 17.16
C ARG A 100 16.54 4.16 18.38
N THR A 101 15.97 4.31 19.57
CA THR A 101 16.73 4.30 20.81
C THR A 101 17.16 2.89 21.20
N SER A 102 16.28 1.90 21.02
CA SER A 102 16.54 0.51 21.41
C SER A 102 17.44 -0.22 20.42
N TYR A 103 17.40 0.16 19.14
CA TYR A 103 18.18 -0.47 18.07
C TYR A 103 19.02 0.57 17.34
N PRO A 104 20.34 0.70 17.69
CA PRO A 104 21.25 1.65 17.03
C PRO A 104 21.34 1.45 15.52
N ASP A 105 21.25 0.18 15.06
CA ASP A 105 21.00 -0.17 13.67
C ASP A 105 19.52 -0.58 13.52
N PRO A 106 18.67 0.27 13.00
CA PRO A 106 17.25 -0.03 12.83
C PRO A 106 16.94 -1.17 11.84
N HIS A 107 17.96 -1.64 11.11
CA HIS A 107 17.83 -2.74 10.15
C HIS A 107 18.25 -4.10 10.74
N ALA A 108 18.90 -4.10 11.92
CA ALA A 108 19.36 -5.28 12.62
C ALA A 108 18.46 -5.69 13.80
N VAL A 109 17.15 -5.45 13.68
CA VAL A 109 16.15 -5.87 14.68
C VAL A 109 15.93 -7.39 14.58
N PRO A 110 16.03 -8.15 15.70
CA PRO A 110 15.79 -9.59 15.68
C PRO A 110 14.36 -9.92 15.17
N GLY A 111 14.27 -10.88 14.24
CA GLY A 111 13.01 -11.33 13.67
C GLY A 111 12.35 -10.35 12.67
N ALA A 112 13.01 -9.23 12.37
CA ALA A 112 12.51 -8.31 11.33
C ALA A 112 12.88 -8.82 9.93
N GLU A 113 11.97 -8.61 8.97
CA GLU A 113 12.26 -8.75 7.54
C GLU A 113 13.30 -7.69 7.13
N THR A 114 14.38 -8.10 6.52
CA THR A 114 15.39 -7.18 6.00
C THR A 114 14.88 -6.37 4.82
N LEU A 115 15.58 -5.29 4.46
CA LEU A 115 15.21 -4.49 3.30
C LEU A 115 15.41 -5.23 1.97
N ASP A 116 16.34 -6.19 1.93
CA ASP A 116 16.60 -7.02 0.75
C ASP A 116 15.50 -8.09 0.60
N GLU A 117 15.12 -8.79 1.67
CA GLU A 117 14.00 -9.72 1.67
C GLU A 117 12.69 -9.03 1.27
N LEU A 118 12.43 -7.82 1.80
CA LEU A 118 11.28 -7.00 1.38
C LEU A 118 11.36 -6.63 -0.11
N ALA A 119 12.56 -6.32 -0.63
CA ALA A 119 12.74 -6.01 -2.05
C ALA A 119 12.47 -7.24 -2.93
N ASP A 120 12.99 -8.40 -2.55
CA ASP A 120 12.78 -9.67 -3.27
C ASP A 120 11.29 -10.04 -3.30
N ARG A 121 10.59 -9.90 -2.16
CA ARG A 121 9.15 -10.13 -2.09
C ARG A 121 8.35 -9.13 -2.92
N ALA A 122 8.74 -7.86 -2.92
CA ALA A 122 8.12 -6.83 -3.74
C ALA A 122 8.30 -7.11 -5.24
N TRP A 123 9.49 -7.52 -5.68
CA TRP A 123 9.72 -7.96 -7.06
C TRP A 123 8.89 -9.20 -7.42
N ALA A 124 8.86 -10.22 -6.56
CA ALA A 124 8.05 -11.42 -6.77
C ALA A 124 6.54 -11.10 -6.85
N LEU A 125 6.07 -10.05 -6.16
CA LEU A 125 4.70 -9.56 -6.29
C LEU A 125 4.48 -8.87 -7.65
N LEU A 126 5.39 -8.00 -8.09
CA LEU A 126 5.30 -7.32 -9.39
C LEU A 126 5.32 -8.34 -10.55
N ASP A 127 6.20 -9.33 -10.50
CA ASP A 127 6.29 -10.38 -11.51
C ASP A 127 4.99 -11.20 -11.58
N MET A 128 4.43 -11.58 -10.44
CA MET A 128 3.15 -12.28 -10.36
C MET A 128 2.01 -11.43 -10.95
N LEU A 129 1.94 -10.13 -10.59
CA LEU A 129 0.91 -9.23 -11.12
C LEU A 129 1.04 -9.07 -12.65
N ALA A 130 2.26 -8.94 -13.17
CA ALA A 130 2.50 -8.83 -14.61
C ALA A 130 2.16 -10.12 -15.38
N ALA A 131 2.39 -11.30 -14.77
CA ALA A 131 2.14 -12.59 -15.40
C ALA A 131 0.66 -13.03 -15.30
N ASP A 132 0.12 -13.03 -14.08
CA ASP A 132 -1.19 -13.62 -13.80
C ASP A 132 -2.35 -12.67 -14.13
N TYR A 133 -2.08 -11.37 -14.19
CA TYR A 133 -3.08 -10.31 -14.44
C TYR A 133 -2.75 -9.45 -15.68
N ALA A 134 -2.05 -10.03 -16.65
CA ALA A 134 -1.69 -9.32 -17.88
C ALA A 134 -2.91 -8.69 -18.57
N GLY A 135 -2.84 -7.37 -18.81
CA GLY A 135 -3.91 -6.60 -19.45
C GLY A 135 -5.12 -6.31 -18.57
N SER A 136 -5.07 -6.64 -17.28
CA SER A 136 -6.16 -6.43 -16.30
C SER A 136 -5.90 -5.20 -15.41
N ARG A 137 -6.96 -4.73 -14.76
CA ARG A 137 -6.91 -3.72 -13.70
C ARG A 137 -7.07 -4.40 -12.36
N VAL A 138 -6.06 -4.34 -11.50
CA VAL A 138 -6.02 -5.02 -10.20
C VAL A 138 -5.89 -3.99 -9.08
N LEU A 139 -6.86 -3.94 -8.18
CA LEU A 139 -6.74 -3.17 -6.96
C LEU A 139 -6.05 -4.02 -5.89
N THR A 140 -4.96 -3.53 -5.31
CA THR A 140 -4.27 -4.20 -4.21
C THR A 140 -4.41 -3.38 -2.93
N VAL A 141 -4.74 -4.04 -1.81
CA VAL A 141 -4.84 -3.39 -0.49
C VAL A 141 -3.73 -3.93 0.40
N SER A 142 -2.83 -3.04 0.83
CA SER A 142 -1.61 -3.38 1.53
C SER A 142 -1.21 -2.30 2.55
N HIS A 143 0.08 -2.14 2.80
CA HIS A 143 0.64 -1.44 3.94
C HIS A 143 1.76 -0.47 3.53
N GLY A 144 2.16 0.36 4.49
CA GLY A 144 3.06 1.46 4.24
C GLY A 144 4.45 1.07 3.76
N ALA A 145 5.11 0.08 4.39
CA ALA A 145 6.49 -0.27 4.02
C ALA A 145 6.55 -1.02 2.69
N LEU A 146 5.63 -1.97 2.44
CA LEU A 146 5.58 -2.68 1.16
C LEU A 146 5.24 -1.73 0.01
N ILE A 147 4.19 -0.90 0.13
CA ILE A 147 3.82 0.06 -0.93
C ILE A 147 4.97 1.02 -1.22
N ARG A 148 5.64 1.54 -0.18
CA ARG A 148 6.84 2.38 -0.32
C ARG A 148 7.93 1.66 -1.11
N LYS A 149 8.19 0.37 -0.82
CA LYS A 149 9.18 -0.42 -1.51
C LYS A 149 8.81 -0.62 -2.99
N LEU A 150 7.55 -0.97 -3.29
CA LEU A 150 7.06 -1.13 -4.67
C LEU A 150 7.24 0.15 -5.50
N ILE A 151 6.81 1.29 -4.95
CA ILE A 151 6.97 2.61 -5.59
C ILE A 151 8.44 2.93 -5.81
N ASN A 152 9.30 2.67 -4.80
CA ASN A 152 10.74 2.92 -4.89
C ASN A 152 11.40 2.10 -6.01
N LEU A 153 11.09 0.81 -6.10
CA LEU A 153 11.62 -0.07 -7.15
C LEU A 153 11.19 0.40 -8.54
N VAL A 154 9.90 0.68 -8.73
CA VAL A 154 9.35 1.08 -10.04
C VAL A 154 9.85 2.46 -10.46
N SER A 155 10.06 3.38 -9.51
CA SER A 155 10.57 4.73 -9.80
C SER A 155 12.11 4.83 -9.86
N SER A 156 12.82 3.72 -9.81
CA SER A 156 14.29 3.69 -9.73
C SER A 156 14.83 4.56 -8.59
N GLY A 157 14.16 4.53 -7.44
CA GLY A 157 14.58 5.21 -6.22
C GLY A 157 14.17 6.69 -6.12
N THR A 158 13.46 7.25 -7.10
CA THR A 158 13.08 8.68 -7.08
C THR A 158 11.87 8.98 -6.20
N LEU A 159 11.02 7.98 -5.94
CA LEU A 159 9.83 8.08 -5.09
C LEU A 159 9.81 6.90 -4.08
N PRO A 160 9.15 7.06 -2.94
CA PRO A 160 8.72 8.33 -2.32
C PRO A 160 9.93 9.23 -2.01
N ARG A 161 9.72 10.55 -2.01
CA ARG A 161 10.79 11.50 -1.66
C ARG A 161 11.23 11.31 -0.21
N ASP A 162 12.43 11.78 0.11
CA ASP A 162 12.95 11.72 1.47
C ASP A 162 12.01 12.43 2.45
N GLY A 163 11.70 11.74 3.56
CA GLY A 163 10.77 12.25 4.58
C GLY A 163 9.28 12.18 4.20
N GLU A 164 8.94 11.85 2.96
CA GLU A 164 7.56 11.74 2.52
C GLU A 164 6.88 10.50 3.12
N ARG A 165 5.70 10.68 3.66
CA ARG A 165 4.89 9.60 4.25
C ARG A 165 3.74 9.25 3.33
N LEU A 166 3.46 7.97 3.18
CA LEU A 166 2.23 7.49 2.56
C LEU A 166 1.11 7.56 3.61
N GLY A 167 0.05 8.32 3.32
CA GLY A 167 -1.13 8.43 4.20
C GLY A 167 -1.94 7.13 4.23
N ASN A 168 -2.70 6.91 5.30
CA ASN A 168 -3.70 5.84 5.32
C ASN A 168 -4.73 6.07 4.22
N ALA A 169 -5.23 5.01 3.60
CA ALA A 169 -6.14 5.07 2.46
C ALA A 169 -5.62 5.88 1.24
N SER A 170 -4.29 6.08 1.13
CA SER A 170 -3.68 6.62 -0.09
C SER A 170 -3.72 5.60 -1.21
N LEU A 171 -3.92 6.05 -2.46
CA LEU A 171 -4.02 5.20 -3.64
C LEU A 171 -3.08 5.69 -4.74
N SER A 172 -2.11 4.87 -5.14
CA SER A 172 -1.22 5.13 -6.27
C SER A 172 -1.44 4.10 -7.37
N LEU A 173 -1.17 4.47 -8.62
CA LEU A 173 -1.35 3.58 -9.77
C LEU A 173 -0.01 3.26 -10.41
N LEU A 174 0.25 1.97 -10.60
CA LEU A 174 1.34 1.44 -11.41
C LEU A 174 0.78 0.91 -12.74
N VAL A 175 1.59 0.99 -13.78
CA VAL A 175 1.28 0.45 -15.11
C VAL A 175 2.42 -0.44 -15.59
N HIS A 176 2.08 -1.60 -16.14
CA HIS A 176 3.00 -2.49 -16.82
C HIS A 176 2.61 -2.61 -18.31
N ASP A 177 3.48 -2.16 -19.20
CA ASP A 177 3.25 -2.12 -20.67
C ASP A 177 3.53 -3.44 -21.40
N GLY A 178 3.71 -4.53 -20.64
CA GLY A 178 4.14 -5.83 -21.13
C GLY A 178 5.65 -6.03 -21.13
N LYS A 179 6.44 -5.02 -20.70
CA LYS A 179 7.91 -5.08 -20.59
C LYS A 179 8.43 -4.47 -19.30
N THR A 180 7.92 -3.31 -18.94
CA THR A 180 8.42 -2.51 -17.81
C THR A 180 7.28 -1.94 -16.98
N TRP A 181 7.54 -1.76 -15.68
CA TRP A 181 6.68 -1.04 -14.76
C TRP A 181 6.98 0.45 -14.79
N SER A 182 5.93 1.27 -14.67
CA SER A 182 6.01 2.71 -14.49
C SER A 182 4.96 3.18 -13.50
N ILE A 183 5.11 4.41 -13.00
CA ILE A 183 4.11 5.04 -12.12
C ILE A 183 3.24 5.93 -12.97
N GLU A 184 1.93 5.62 -13.06
CA GLU A 184 0.96 6.45 -13.76
C GLU A 184 0.46 7.58 -12.87
N ASN A 185 0.21 7.26 -11.60
CA ASN A 185 -0.27 8.24 -10.61
C ASN A 185 0.37 7.96 -9.26
N TYR A 186 0.95 8.98 -8.65
CA TYR A 186 1.52 8.92 -7.31
C TYR A 186 0.75 9.84 -6.37
N TRP A 187 -0.05 9.23 -5.49
CA TRP A 187 -0.88 9.96 -4.53
C TRP A 187 -0.59 9.51 -3.10
N PRO A 188 0.40 10.14 -2.43
CA PRO A 188 0.82 9.75 -1.09
C PRO A 188 -0.11 10.24 0.02
N GLN A 189 -1.03 11.19 -0.25
CA GLN A 189 -1.93 11.74 0.76
C GLN A 189 -3.08 10.76 1.07
N THR A 190 -3.59 10.86 2.30
CA THR A 190 -4.84 10.21 2.69
C THR A 190 -5.98 10.70 1.81
N TYR A 191 -6.79 9.79 1.29
CA TYR A 191 -7.99 10.16 0.57
C TYR A 191 -9.00 10.78 1.54
N SER A 192 -9.40 12.03 1.29
CA SER A 192 -10.31 12.81 2.15
C SER A 192 -11.66 13.13 1.51
N GLY A 193 -11.98 12.50 0.37
CA GLY A 193 -13.23 12.79 -0.37
C GLY A 193 -13.12 13.94 -1.37
N GLU A 194 -12.10 14.78 -1.28
CA GLU A 194 -11.79 15.81 -2.28
C GLU A 194 -10.53 15.42 -3.04
N LEU A 195 -10.68 14.96 -4.27
CA LEU A 195 -9.57 14.91 -5.23
C LEU A 195 -9.30 16.35 -5.69
N THR A 196 -8.42 17.04 -5.02
CA THR A 196 -7.71 18.13 -5.71
C THR A 196 -6.87 17.48 -6.80
N LYS A 197 -7.11 17.86 -8.06
CA LYS A 197 -6.26 17.47 -9.19
C LYS A 197 -4.80 17.64 -8.78
N PRO A 198 -3.87 16.77 -9.24
CA PRO A 198 -2.44 16.99 -9.05
C PRO A 198 -2.13 18.45 -9.41
N ALA A 199 -1.41 19.15 -8.55
CA ALA A 199 -0.91 20.48 -8.89
C ALA A 199 -0.17 20.33 -10.23
N GLU A 200 -0.61 21.07 -11.24
CA GLU A 200 0.09 21.18 -12.52
C GLU A 200 1.56 21.46 -12.21
N GLN A 201 2.44 20.60 -12.71
CA GLN A 201 3.87 20.84 -12.57
C GLN A 201 4.16 22.19 -13.26
N PRO A 202 4.87 23.11 -12.63
CA PRO A 202 5.28 24.32 -13.33
C PRO A 202 6.12 23.88 -14.54
N GLU A 203 5.69 24.32 -15.71
CA GLU A 203 6.46 24.16 -16.94
C GLU A 203 7.87 24.72 -16.73
N ALA A 204 8.88 23.91 -17.12
CA ALA A 204 10.30 24.24 -17.00
C ALA A 204 10.74 25.31 -18.00
#